data_e4c8697264a4b18598dd7310d1bc2c32
#
_entry.id   e4c8697264a4b18598dd7310d1bc2c32
#
_cell.length_a   1.000
_cell.length_b   1.000
_cell.length_c   1.000
_cell.angle_alpha   90.00
_cell.angle_beta   90.00
_cell.angle_gamma   90.00
#
_symmetry.space_group_name_H-M   'P 1'
#
loop_
_entity.id
_entity.type
_entity.pdbx_description
1 polymer ?
#
loop_
_entity_poly.entity_id
_entity_poly.type
_entity_poly.pdbx_seq_one_letter_code
_entity_poly.pdbx_strand_id
1 'polypeptide(L)'
;MGRTSAFDRDDVIRAARDVFWARGYAETGVAELEEATGLKRSSIYHAFGSKKGLFEAVVARYLDEVVRSRIGRLQQPDAGPEALELYIAEMRAAIASGTPRAQAGCLLLNAACAPVVDDDPDVRALVTAYTDELRAAIAAGVDSARPEISAASRAALSEVCASLVIAALAVARVDPDAADRSLGAVHTAVASWVSA
;
A
#
# COMPACT_ATOMS: atom_id res chain seq x y z
N MET A 1 -38.78 -20.06 4.12
CA MET A 1 -37.41 -20.31 3.63
C MET A 1 -36.88 -19.01 3.02
N GLY A 2 -36.12 -18.24 3.79
CA GLY A 2 -35.50 -17.02 3.32
C GLY A 2 -34.36 -17.37 2.36
N ARG A 3 -34.47 -16.94 1.11
CA ARG A 3 -33.40 -17.03 0.11
C ARG A 3 -32.29 -16.12 0.56
N THR A 4 -31.23 -16.67 1.16
CA THR A 4 -29.97 -15.97 1.38
C THR A 4 -29.53 -15.52 -0.01
N SER A 5 -29.63 -14.24 -0.30
CA SER A 5 -29.06 -13.65 -1.50
C SER A 5 -27.54 -13.88 -1.39
N ALA A 6 -27.03 -14.84 -2.15
CA ALA A 6 -25.62 -15.11 -2.22
C ALA A 6 -24.98 -13.92 -2.94
N PHE A 7 -24.47 -12.97 -2.17
CA PHE A 7 -23.61 -11.91 -2.70
C PHE A 7 -22.19 -12.49 -2.85
N ASP A 8 -21.47 -12.04 -3.84
CA ASP A 8 -20.05 -12.34 -3.96
C ASP A 8 -19.29 -11.51 -2.90
N ARG A 9 -18.66 -12.21 -1.95
CA ARG A 9 -17.90 -11.59 -0.86
C ARG A 9 -16.74 -10.75 -1.39
N ASP A 10 -16.12 -11.19 -2.49
CA ASP A 10 -15.00 -10.51 -3.12
C ASP A 10 -15.43 -9.21 -3.81
N ASP A 11 -16.61 -9.20 -4.44
CA ASP A 11 -17.18 -7.98 -5.01
C ASP A 11 -17.50 -6.95 -3.95
N VAL A 12 -18.05 -7.38 -2.82
CA VAL A 12 -18.32 -6.50 -1.67
C VAL A 12 -17.02 -5.89 -1.12
N ILE A 13 -15.97 -6.69 -0.95
CA ILE A 13 -14.67 -6.23 -0.47
C ILE A 13 -14.07 -5.22 -1.45
N ARG A 14 -14.14 -5.46 -2.77
CA ARG A 14 -13.64 -4.54 -3.79
C ARG A 14 -14.40 -3.21 -3.80
N ALA A 15 -15.72 -3.25 -3.71
CA ALA A 15 -16.54 -2.04 -3.63
C ALA A 15 -16.24 -1.23 -2.37
N ALA A 16 -16.18 -1.89 -1.21
CA ALA A 16 -15.84 -1.24 0.05
C ALA A 16 -14.40 -0.67 0.06
N ARG A 17 -13.44 -1.38 -0.59
CA ARG A 17 -12.08 -0.88 -0.75
C ARG A 17 -12.05 0.48 -1.44
N ASP A 18 -12.77 0.64 -2.53
CA ASP A 18 -12.76 1.88 -3.30
C ASP A 18 -13.33 3.05 -2.48
N VAL A 19 -14.32 2.80 -1.61
CA VAL A 19 -14.85 3.81 -0.66
C VAL A 19 -13.81 4.16 0.42
N PHE A 20 -13.26 3.14 1.10
CA PHE A 20 -12.25 3.38 2.14
C PHE A 20 -10.99 4.06 1.59
N TRP A 21 -10.60 3.71 0.37
CA TRP A 21 -9.43 4.30 -0.27
C TRP A 21 -9.64 5.78 -0.61
N ALA A 22 -10.83 6.13 -1.10
CA ALA A 22 -11.15 7.50 -1.47
C ALA A 22 -11.33 8.43 -0.25
N ARG A 23 -11.98 7.93 0.81
CA ARG A 23 -12.42 8.74 1.96
C ARG A 23 -11.59 8.51 3.23
N GLY A 24 -10.93 7.39 3.34
CA GLY A 24 -10.30 6.93 4.59
C GLY A 24 -11.28 6.18 5.50
N TYR A 25 -10.75 5.45 6.46
CA TYR A 25 -11.53 4.62 7.38
C TYR A 25 -12.47 5.45 8.28
N ALA A 26 -11.96 6.52 8.88
CA ALA A 26 -12.72 7.33 9.84
C ALA A 26 -13.95 7.98 9.20
N GLU A 27 -13.75 8.62 8.04
CA GLU A 27 -14.77 9.40 7.34
C GLU A 27 -15.79 8.54 6.57
N THR A 28 -15.52 7.24 6.40
CA THR A 28 -16.45 6.34 5.71
C THR A 28 -17.60 5.94 6.64
N GLY A 29 -18.81 6.38 6.31
CA GLY A 29 -20.03 5.97 7.00
C GLY A 29 -20.57 4.63 6.50
N VAL A 30 -21.44 3.97 7.30
CA VAL A 30 -22.06 2.70 6.89
C VAL A 30 -23.02 2.89 5.72
N ALA A 31 -23.68 4.05 5.62
CA ALA A 31 -24.59 4.35 4.51
C ALA A 31 -23.86 4.36 3.14
N GLU A 32 -22.64 4.87 3.10
CA GLU A 32 -21.82 4.87 1.89
C GLU A 32 -21.35 3.46 1.51
N LEU A 33 -21.08 2.63 2.52
CA LEU A 33 -20.78 1.21 2.30
C LEU A 33 -22.00 0.44 1.79
N GLU A 34 -23.20 0.75 2.30
CA GLU A 34 -24.46 0.18 1.79
C GLU A 34 -24.66 0.54 0.31
N GLU A 35 -24.46 1.82 -0.05
CA GLU A 35 -24.60 2.31 -1.43
C GLU A 35 -23.60 1.62 -2.37
N ALA A 36 -22.32 1.59 -1.99
CA ALA A 36 -21.25 1.05 -2.82
C ALA A 36 -21.35 -0.47 -2.99
N THR A 37 -21.71 -1.20 -1.92
CA THR A 37 -21.76 -2.66 -1.93
C THR A 37 -23.11 -3.24 -2.37
N GLY A 38 -24.17 -2.43 -2.38
CA GLY A 38 -25.53 -2.88 -2.60
C GLY A 38 -26.11 -3.70 -1.42
N LEU A 39 -25.38 -3.83 -0.32
CA LEU A 39 -25.81 -4.58 0.85
C LEU A 39 -26.40 -3.67 1.91
N LYS A 40 -27.41 -4.16 2.64
CA LYS A 40 -27.90 -3.48 3.84
C LYS A 40 -26.92 -3.64 5.00
N ARG A 41 -26.91 -2.67 5.92
CA ARG A 41 -26.09 -2.68 7.15
C ARG A 41 -26.12 -4.03 7.88
N SER A 42 -27.31 -4.65 8.02
CA SER A 42 -27.46 -5.94 8.65
C SER A 42 -26.70 -7.07 7.95
N SER A 43 -26.67 -7.04 6.60
CA SER A 43 -25.94 -8.01 5.78
C SER A 43 -24.42 -7.79 5.89
N ILE A 44 -23.98 -6.53 5.88
CA ILE A 44 -22.56 -6.17 6.08
C ILE A 44 -22.09 -6.68 7.44
N TYR A 45 -22.85 -6.39 8.51
CA TYR A 45 -22.47 -6.81 9.87
C TYR A 45 -22.58 -8.31 10.09
N HIS A 46 -23.53 -8.97 9.42
CA HIS A 46 -23.59 -10.44 9.44
C HIS A 46 -22.36 -11.09 8.78
N ALA A 47 -21.89 -10.51 7.66
CA ALA A 47 -20.78 -11.06 6.89
C ALA A 47 -19.39 -10.74 7.45
N PHE A 48 -19.23 -9.55 8.05
CA PHE A 48 -17.93 -9.01 8.46
C PHE A 48 -17.86 -8.64 9.95
N GLY A 49 -18.93 -8.79 10.70
CA GLY A 49 -19.01 -8.46 12.13
C GLY A 49 -19.22 -6.97 12.41
N SER A 50 -18.43 -6.12 11.76
CA SER A 50 -18.43 -4.67 11.97
C SER A 50 -17.89 -3.93 10.75
N LYS A 51 -17.94 -2.57 10.77
CA LYS A 51 -17.21 -1.73 9.80
C LYS A 51 -15.71 -2.03 9.84
N LYS A 52 -15.15 -2.26 11.05
CA LYS A 52 -13.75 -2.64 11.23
C LYS A 52 -13.44 -3.99 10.57
N GLY A 53 -14.24 -5.02 10.81
CA GLY A 53 -14.03 -6.33 10.18
C GLY A 53 -14.14 -6.29 8.65
N LEU A 54 -14.99 -5.42 8.09
CA LEU A 54 -15.00 -5.17 6.64
C LEU A 54 -13.71 -4.45 6.20
N PHE A 55 -13.23 -3.46 6.96
CA PHE A 55 -11.97 -2.77 6.65
C PHE A 55 -10.77 -3.71 6.70
N GLU A 56 -10.68 -4.58 7.71
CA GLU A 56 -9.64 -5.61 7.81
C GLU A 56 -9.64 -6.56 6.60
N ALA A 57 -10.83 -6.99 6.15
CA ALA A 57 -10.96 -7.80 4.94
C ALA A 57 -10.52 -7.03 3.68
N VAL A 58 -10.83 -5.75 3.61
CA VAL A 58 -10.38 -4.84 2.53
C VAL A 58 -8.86 -4.70 2.54
N VAL A 59 -8.25 -4.48 3.71
CA VAL A 59 -6.79 -4.37 3.86
C VAL A 59 -6.09 -5.65 3.43
N ALA A 60 -6.56 -6.81 3.89
CA ALA A 60 -5.99 -8.10 3.50
C ALA A 60 -6.00 -8.27 1.97
N ARG A 61 -7.13 -7.99 1.33
CA ARG A 61 -7.25 -8.07 -0.13
C ARG A 61 -6.38 -7.04 -0.86
N TYR A 62 -6.30 -5.82 -0.35
CA TYR A 62 -5.44 -4.77 -0.90
C TYR A 62 -3.96 -5.17 -0.83
N LEU A 63 -3.52 -5.74 0.28
CA LEU A 63 -2.16 -6.24 0.42
C LEU A 63 -1.86 -7.32 -0.63
N ASP A 64 -2.75 -8.29 -0.81
CA ASP A 64 -2.52 -9.38 -1.75
C ASP A 64 -2.57 -8.91 -3.22
N GLU A 65 -3.61 -8.17 -3.61
CA GLU A 65 -3.84 -7.80 -5.01
C GLU A 65 -2.97 -6.63 -5.49
N VAL A 66 -2.66 -5.68 -4.62
CA VAL A 66 -2.00 -4.42 -5.02
C VAL A 66 -0.56 -4.34 -4.54
N VAL A 67 -0.31 -4.68 -3.28
CA VAL A 67 1.02 -4.51 -2.69
C VAL A 67 1.93 -5.69 -3.04
N ARG A 68 1.57 -6.90 -2.59
CA ARG A 68 2.42 -8.10 -2.71
C ARG A 68 2.65 -8.52 -4.15
N SER A 69 1.69 -8.25 -5.04
CA SER A 69 1.87 -8.48 -6.47
C SER A 69 3.02 -7.67 -7.08
N ARG A 70 3.36 -6.53 -6.49
CA ARG A 70 4.44 -5.64 -6.94
C ARG A 70 5.73 -5.87 -6.17
N ILE A 71 5.69 -5.74 -4.82
CA ILE A 71 6.90 -5.86 -3.99
C ILE A 71 7.44 -7.29 -3.96
N GLY A 72 6.60 -8.31 -4.12
CA GLY A 72 7.03 -9.72 -4.14
C GLY A 72 8.04 -10.03 -5.24
N ARG A 73 8.04 -9.27 -6.33
CA ARG A 73 9.05 -9.42 -7.40
C ARG A 73 10.47 -9.04 -6.95
N LEU A 74 10.60 -8.13 -5.99
CA LEU A 74 11.89 -7.75 -5.41
C LEU A 74 12.50 -8.85 -4.54
N GLN A 75 11.67 -9.77 -4.06
CA GLN A 75 12.06 -10.86 -3.13
C GLN A 75 12.17 -12.22 -3.82
N GLN A 76 12.03 -12.27 -5.15
CA GLN A 76 12.22 -13.52 -5.89
C GLN A 76 13.70 -13.91 -5.88
N PRO A 77 14.03 -15.22 -5.80
CA PRO A 77 15.43 -15.69 -5.79
C PRO A 77 16.21 -15.32 -7.05
N ASP A 78 15.52 -15.08 -8.16
CA ASP A 78 16.04 -14.69 -9.47
C ASP A 78 15.85 -13.19 -9.77
N ALA A 79 15.47 -12.38 -8.77
CA ALA A 79 15.36 -10.94 -8.94
C ALA A 79 16.72 -10.35 -9.32
N GLY A 80 16.80 -9.81 -10.54
CA GLY A 80 18.01 -9.16 -11.05
C GLY A 80 18.26 -7.78 -10.43
N PRO A 81 19.43 -7.19 -10.69
CA PRO A 81 19.79 -5.86 -10.17
C PRO A 81 18.85 -4.75 -10.64
N GLU A 82 18.13 -4.96 -11.74
CA GLU A 82 17.16 -4.02 -12.31
C GLU A 82 15.76 -4.07 -11.63
N ALA A 83 15.51 -5.07 -10.78
CA ALA A 83 14.18 -5.29 -10.20
C ALA A 83 13.66 -4.08 -9.40
N LEU A 84 14.53 -3.44 -8.61
CA LEU A 84 14.18 -2.24 -7.85
C LEU A 84 13.88 -1.06 -8.78
N GLU A 85 14.67 -0.88 -9.83
CA GLU A 85 14.46 0.19 -10.82
C GLU A 85 13.13 0.01 -11.55
N LEU A 86 12.80 -1.21 -11.98
CA LEU A 86 11.51 -1.54 -12.59
C LEU A 86 10.35 -1.25 -11.66
N TYR A 87 10.45 -1.64 -10.38
CA TYR A 87 9.43 -1.33 -9.38
C TYR A 87 9.21 0.18 -9.24
N ILE A 88 10.27 0.96 -9.14
CA ILE A 88 10.19 2.42 -9.04
C ILE A 88 9.59 3.03 -10.32
N ALA A 89 10.01 2.56 -11.49
CA ALA A 89 9.47 3.03 -12.77
C ALA A 89 7.97 2.77 -12.91
N GLU A 90 7.49 1.59 -12.49
CA GLU A 90 6.06 1.25 -12.48
C GLU A 90 5.26 2.13 -11.51
N MET A 91 5.81 2.44 -10.34
CA MET A 91 5.17 3.36 -9.40
C MET A 91 5.05 4.76 -9.97
N ARG A 92 6.13 5.29 -10.58
CA ARG A 92 6.12 6.58 -11.26
C ARG A 92 5.09 6.63 -12.39
N ALA A 93 5.05 5.60 -13.22
CA ALA A 93 4.06 5.46 -14.29
C ALA A 93 2.61 5.42 -13.74
N ALA A 94 2.40 4.72 -12.64
CA ALA A 94 1.10 4.67 -11.98
C ALA A 94 0.66 6.06 -11.48
N ILE A 95 1.54 6.81 -10.82
CA ILE A 95 1.26 8.18 -10.37
C ILE A 95 0.96 9.09 -11.57
N ALA A 96 1.80 9.05 -12.61
CA ALA A 96 1.64 9.85 -13.83
C ALA A 96 0.34 9.52 -14.61
N SER A 97 -0.23 8.32 -14.42
CA SER A 97 -1.48 7.92 -15.09
C SER A 97 -2.69 8.78 -14.72
N GLY A 98 -2.64 9.50 -13.60
CA GLY A 98 -3.73 10.35 -13.12
C GLY A 98 -5.04 9.59 -12.81
N THR A 99 -5.01 8.26 -12.73
CA THR A 99 -6.22 7.48 -12.42
C THR A 99 -6.69 7.76 -10.99
N PRO A 100 -8.00 7.65 -10.69
CA PRO A 100 -8.51 7.88 -9.33
C PRO A 100 -7.80 7.05 -8.25
N ARG A 101 -7.40 5.81 -8.58
CA ARG A 101 -6.63 4.95 -7.66
C ARG A 101 -5.21 5.45 -7.43
N ALA A 102 -4.53 5.92 -8.47
CA ALA A 102 -3.20 6.50 -8.34
C ALA A 102 -3.24 7.78 -7.52
N GLN A 103 -4.24 8.63 -7.78
CA GLN A 103 -4.48 9.87 -7.02
C GLN A 103 -4.89 9.63 -5.57
N ALA A 104 -5.46 8.47 -5.24
CA ALA A 104 -5.81 8.14 -3.86
C ALA A 104 -4.59 7.79 -2.97
N GLY A 105 -3.40 7.61 -3.54
CA GLY A 105 -2.19 7.25 -2.81
C GLY A 105 -2.22 5.81 -2.27
N CYS A 106 -1.60 5.56 -1.13
CA CYS A 106 -1.61 4.25 -0.48
C CYS A 106 -2.72 4.18 0.58
N LEU A 107 -3.60 3.18 0.49
CA LEU A 107 -4.68 2.95 1.45
C LEU A 107 -4.18 2.92 2.91
N LEU A 108 -3.09 2.20 3.17
CA LEU A 108 -2.56 2.00 4.52
C LEU A 108 -1.79 3.21 5.04
N LEU A 109 -1.05 3.92 4.18
CA LEU A 109 -0.38 5.16 4.60
C LEU A 109 -1.40 6.30 4.82
N ASN A 110 -2.49 6.32 4.06
CA ASN A 110 -3.61 7.23 4.36
C ASN A 110 -4.22 6.93 5.74
N ALA A 111 -4.35 5.66 6.11
CA ALA A 111 -4.79 5.27 7.45
C ALA A 111 -3.76 5.64 8.53
N ALA A 112 -2.46 5.51 8.23
CA ALA A 112 -1.37 5.85 9.16
C ALA A 112 -1.38 7.32 9.59
N CYS A 113 -1.83 8.21 8.72
CA CYS A 113 -1.93 9.65 8.98
C CYS A 113 -3.28 10.07 9.59
N ALA A 114 -4.17 9.13 9.86
CA ALA A 114 -5.49 9.40 10.41
C ALA A 114 -5.56 9.07 11.91
N PRO A 115 -6.40 9.77 12.70
CA PRO A 115 -6.56 9.53 14.15
C PRO A 115 -6.89 8.08 14.52
N VAL A 116 -7.46 7.31 13.59
CA VAL A 116 -7.80 5.90 13.82
C VAL A 116 -6.62 5.04 14.28
N VAL A 117 -5.40 5.39 13.91
CA VAL A 117 -4.18 4.67 14.33
C VAL A 117 -3.92 4.86 15.84
N ASP A 118 -4.33 5.98 16.40
CA ASP A 118 -4.18 6.24 17.83
C ASP A 118 -5.23 5.49 18.66
N ASP A 119 -6.44 5.37 18.11
CA ASP A 119 -7.59 4.79 18.81
C ASP A 119 -7.72 3.27 18.60
N ASP A 120 -7.12 2.71 17.54
CA ASP A 120 -7.27 1.30 17.17
C ASP A 120 -5.91 0.60 17.02
N PRO A 121 -5.50 -0.20 18.05
CA PRO A 121 -4.23 -0.92 18.02
C PRO A 121 -4.11 -1.96 16.90
N ASP A 122 -5.23 -2.52 16.41
CA ASP A 122 -5.20 -3.50 15.32
C ASP A 122 -4.92 -2.80 13.99
N VAL A 123 -5.51 -1.62 13.75
CA VAL A 123 -5.20 -0.79 12.57
C VAL A 123 -3.74 -0.36 12.60
N ARG A 124 -3.23 0.04 13.78
CA ARG A 124 -1.80 0.36 13.96
C ARG A 124 -0.92 -0.83 13.61
N ALA A 125 -1.24 -2.03 14.10
CA ALA A 125 -0.49 -3.25 13.80
C ALA A 125 -0.49 -3.58 12.29
N LEU A 126 -1.63 -3.40 11.60
CA LEU A 126 -1.71 -3.58 10.14
C LEU A 126 -0.80 -2.61 9.37
N VAL A 127 -0.78 -1.34 9.77
CA VAL A 127 0.08 -0.33 9.14
C VAL A 127 1.56 -0.64 9.39
N THR A 128 1.92 -1.01 10.62
CA THR A 128 3.29 -1.39 10.97
C THR A 128 3.75 -2.59 10.16
N ALA A 129 2.96 -3.67 10.13
CA ALA A 129 3.29 -4.87 9.37
C ALA A 129 3.48 -4.57 7.87
N TYR A 130 2.64 -3.71 7.30
CA TYR A 130 2.78 -3.28 5.91
C TYR A 130 4.10 -2.51 5.66
N THR A 131 4.44 -1.56 6.54
CA THR A 131 5.66 -0.77 6.36
C THR A 131 6.91 -1.63 6.53
N ASP A 132 6.88 -2.63 7.41
CA ASP A 132 7.97 -3.59 7.58
C ASP A 132 8.11 -4.51 6.35
N GLU A 133 7.00 -4.99 5.79
CA GLU A 133 6.99 -5.79 4.55
C GLU A 133 7.56 -4.99 3.37
N LEU A 134 7.17 -3.71 3.25
CA LEU A 134 7.70 -2.82 2.21
C LEU A 134 9.21 -2.58 2.39
N ARG A 135 9.66 -2.29 3.62
CA ARG A 135 11.10 -2.12 3.91
C ARG A 135 11.91 -3.37 3.57
N ALA A 136 11.41 -4.54 3.95
CA ALA A 136 12.08 -5.81 3.64
C ALA A 136 12.18 -6.05 2.13
N ALA A 137 11.14 -5.74 1.38
CA ALA A 137 11.16 -5.87 -0.07
C ALA A 137 12.14 -4.89 -0.74
N ILE A 138 12.15 -3.63 -0.31
CA ILE A 138 13.11 -2.63 -0.81
C ILE A 138 14.54 -3.05 -0.47
N ALA A 139 14.80 -3.58 0.73
CA ALA A 139 16.12 -4.08 1.13
C ALA A 139 16.58 -5.22 0.21
N ALA A 140 15.71 -6.18 -0.11
CA ALA A 140 16.03 -7.24 -1.06
C ALA A 140 16.37 -6.67 -2.46
N GLY A 141 15.63 -5.66 -2.93
CA GLY A 141 15.94 -4.98 -4.19
C GLY A 141 17.28 -4.26 -4.17
N VAL A 142 17.63 -3.58 -3.06
CA VAL A 142 18.94 -2.92 -2.88
C VAL A 142 20.06 -3.96 -2.81
N ASP A 143 19.87 -5.09 -2.11
CA ASP A 143 20.85 -6.15 -2.02
C ASP A 143 21.17 -6.75 -3.40
N SER A 144 20.18 -6.91 -4.26
CA SER A 144 20.35 -7.35 -5.65
C SER A 144 21.01 -6.30 -6.53
N ALA A 145 20.66 -5.01 -6.35
CA ALA A 145 21.16 -3.91 -7.18
C ALA A 145 22.61 -3.51 -6.82
N ARG A 146 23.02 -3.66 -5.56
CA ARG A 146 24.32 -3.17 -5.06
C ARG A 146 25.07 -4.23 -4.21
N PRO A 147 25.30 -5.43 -4.75
CA PRO A 147 25.97 -6.51 -4.02
C PRO A 147 27.43 -6.17 -3.65
N GLU A 148 28.06 -5.21 -4.35
CA GLU A 148 29.46 -4.83 -4.20
C GLU A 148 29.74 -3.93 -2.99
N ILE A 149 28.74 -3.22 -2.44
CA ILE A 149 28.94 -2.37 -1.26
C ILE A 149 28.80 -3.16 0.04
N SER A 150 29.34 -2.63 1.14
CA SER A 150 29.29 -3.30 2.44
C SER A 150 27.84 -3.54 2.92
N ALA A 151 27.63 -4.55 3.77
CA ALA A 151 26.32 -4.82 4.36
C ALA A 151 25.76 -3.61 5.15
N ALA A 152 26.63 -2.86 5.83
CA ALA A 152 26.23 -1.65 6.55
C ALA A 152 25.76 -0.54 5.58
N SER A 153 26.48 -0.37 4.44
CA SER A 153 26.10 0.58 3.40
C SER A 153 24.79 0.17 2.72
N ARG A 154 24.57 -1.12 2.45
CA ARG A 154 23.29 -1.60 1.90
C ARG A 154 22.12 -1.36 2.86
N ALA A 155 22.31 -1.61 4.15
CA ALA A 155 21.28 -1.36 5.15
C ALA A 155 20.91 0.14 5.20
N ALA A 156 21.90 1.03 5.18
CA ALA A 156 21.65 2.47 5.17
C ALA A 156 20.96 2.93 3.88
N LEU A 157 21.40 2.46 2.72
CA LEU A 157 20.78 2.76 1.43
C LEU A 157 19.35 2.24 1.36
N SER A 158 19.09 1.04 1.88
CA SER A 158 17.75 0.43 1.93
C SER A 158 16.78 1.28 2.75
N GLU A 159 17.23 1.80 3.90
CA GLU A 159 16.39 2.68 4.73
C GLU A 159 16.10 4.01 4.03
N VAL A 160 17.08 4.60 3.33
CA VAL A 160 16.86 5.81 2.52
C VAL A 160 15.84 5.53 1.40
N CYS A 161 16.03 4.46 0.64
CA CYS A 161 15.14 4.10 -0.46
C CYS A 161 13.71 3.83 0.05
N ALA A 162 13.56 3.06 1.14
CA ALA A 162 12.25 2.77 1.72
C ALA A 162 11.57 4.05 2.22
N SER A 163 12.30 4.95 2.86
CA SER A 163 11.78 6.23 3.32
C SER A 163 11.30 7.11 2.17
N LEU A 164 12.04 7.17 1.06
CA LEU A 164 11.64 7.90 -0.15
C LEU A 164 10.38 7.31 -0.80
N VAL A 165 10.26 5.98 -0.85
CA VAL A 165 9.06 5.30 -1.36
C VAL A 165 7.86 5.58 -0.46
N ILE A 166 8.02 5.49 0.87
CA ILE A 166 6.96 5.81 1.84
C ILE A 166 6.53 7.27 1.70
N ALA A 167 7.47 8.20 1.61
CA ALA A 167 7.19 9.62 1.42
C ALA A 167 6.41 9.86 0.12
N ALA A 168 6.83 9.25 -0.99
CA ALA A 168 6.13 9.35 -2.27
C ALA A 168 4.68 8.87 -2.17
N LEU A 169 4.46 7.70 -1.57
CA LEU A 169 3.12 7.12 -1.40
C LEU A 169 2.23 7.97 -0.48
N ALA A 170 2.81 8.60 0.55
CA ALA A 170 2.07 9.45 1.48
C ALA A 170 1.63 10.78 0.85
N VAL A 171 2.46 11.37 -0.06
CA VAL A 171 2.16 12.66 -0.67
C VAL A 171 1.49 12.57 -2.04
N ALA A 172 1.43 11.39 -2.67
CA ALA A 172 0.91 11.19 -4.03
C ALA A 172 -0.49 11.76 -4.24
N ARG A 173 -1.32 11.75 -3.20
CA ARG A 173 -2.68 12.30 -3.24
C ARG A 173 -2.71 13.84 -3.32
N VAL A 174 -1.73 14.51 -2.71
CA VAL A 174 -1.69 15.98 -2.53
C VAL A 174 -0.78 16.63 -3.55
N ASP A 175 0.37 16.02 -3.81
CA ASP A 175 1.41 16.53 -4.72
C ASP A 175 2.03 15.35 -5.50
N PRO A 176 1.42 14.95 -6.65
CA PRO A 176 1.95 13.90 -7.50
C PRO A 176 3.38 14.20 -8.02
N ASP A 177 3.71 15.46 -8.24
CA ASP A 177 5.04 15.86 -8.71
C ASP A 177 6.09 15.67 -7.60
N ALA A 178 5.75 15.96 -6.34
CA ALA A 178 6.63 15.67 -5.21
C ALA A 178 6.82 14.16 -5.03
N ALA A 179 5.76 13.37 -5.23
CA ALA A 179 5.85 11.91 -5.19
C ALA A 179 6.78 11.38 -6.29
N ASP A 180 6.65 11.88 -7.53
CA ASP A 180 7.52 11.50 -8.64
C ASP A 180 8.98 11.88 -8.37
N ARG A 181 9.24 13.10 -7.86
CA ARG A 181 10.61 13.52 -7.46
C ARG A 181 11.20 12.60 -6.39
N SER A 182 10.41 12.21 -5.39
CA SER A 182 10.86 11.30 -4.32
C SER A 182 11.24 9.93 -4.88
N LEU A 183 10.43 9.38 -5.79
CA LEU A 183 10.74 8.12 -6.47
C LEU A 183 11.96 8.26 -7.39
N GLY A 184 12.11 9.38 -8.10
CA GLY A 184 13.31 9.65 -8.92
C GLY A 184 14.59 9.71 -8.08
N ALA A 185 14.49 10.21 -6.84
CA ALA A 185 15.62 10.25 -5.92
C ALA A 185 16.09 8.85 -5.47
N VAL A 186 15.22 7.83 -5.48
CA VAL A 186 15.63 6.43 -5.25
C VAL A 186 16.64 5.98 -6.28
N HIS A 187 16.34 6.20 -7.57
CA HIS A 187 17.26 5.87 -8.67
C HIS A 187 18.63 6.54 -8.46
N THR A 188 18.64 7.85 -8.15
CA THR A 188 19.87 8.59 -7.89
C THR A 188 20.64 8.02 -6.70
N ALA A 189 19.93 7.71 -5.60
CA ALA A 189 20.55 7.14 -4.40
C ALA A 189 21.21 5.79 -4.70
N VAL A 190 20.52 4.89 -5.41
CA VAL A 190 21.07 3.57 -5.78
C VAL A 190 22.28 3.72 -6.69
N ALA A 191 22.22 4.61 -7.71
CA ALA A 191 23.28 4.77 -8.69
C ALA A 191 24.55 5.45 -8.12
N SER A 192 24.40 6.40 -7.19
CA SER A 192 25.48 7.25 -6.71
C SER A 192 25.93 6.99 -5.28
N TRP A 193 25.41 5.96 -4.61
CA TRP A 193 25.79 5.65 -3.23
C TRP A 193 27.27 5.28 -3.10
N VAL A 194 27.98 6.08 -2.34
CA VAL A 194 29.40 5.87 -2.04
C VAL A 194 29.51 5.31 -0.63
N SER A 195 30.21 4.16 -0.49
CA SER A 195 30.55 3.61 0.84
C SER A 195 31.46 4.57 1.58
N ALA A 196 31.05 4.96 2.77
CA ALA A 196 31.91 5.69 3.70
C ALA A 196 32.97 4.74 4.26
#